data_810f9944f7af6b53d6aab0499a49d1df
#
_entry.id   810f9944f7af6b53d6aab0499a49d1df
#
_cell.length_a   1.000
_cell.length_b   1.000
_cell.length_c   1.000
_cell.angle_alpha   90.00
_cell.angle_beta   90.00
_cell.angle_gamma   90.00
#
_symmetry.space_group_name_H-M   'P 1'
#
loop_
_entity.id
_entity.type
_entity.pdbx_description
1 polymer ?
#
loop_
_entity_poly.entity_id
_entity_poly.type
_entity_poly.pdbx_seq_one_letter_code
_entity_poly.pdbx_strand_id
1 'polypeptide(L)'
;MSAEDEVRNASNQFYAALNKMTNGDAQSLSDIWSHDSAVTTMHPIGGRQVGWKDVWETWDQTAHVASEGQVKLQDQFIRVIGDIAYEIGVENAGFRIAGQKVTDQVRVTNIYQKEGGKWKIIHHHSDISPAMVEVLNKLQKHKSN
;
A
#
# COMPACT_ATOMS: atom_id res chain seq x y z
N MET A 1 -6.88 23.04 -11.27
CA MET A 1 -6.96 21.60 -11.02
C MET A 1 -8.03 21.35 -9.96
N SER A 2 -8.95 20.43 -10.19
CA SER A 2 -9.98 20.11 -9.22
C SER A 2 -9.39 19.35 -8.04
N ALA A 3 -10.12 19.30 -6.91
CA ALA A 3 -9.70 18.49 -5.77
C ALA A 3 -9.61 17.01 -6.12
N GLU A 4 -10.53 16.52 -6.96
CA GLU A 4 -10.46 15.15 -7.45
C GLU A 4 -9.19 14.89 -8.26
N ASP A 5 -8.79 15.83 -9.13
CA ASP A 5 -7.52 15.71 -9.87
C ASP A 5 -6.31 15.70 -8.94
N GLU A 6 -6.33 16.51 -7.88
CA GLU A 6 -5.26 16.53 -6.88
C GLU A 6 -5.14 15.17 -6.17
N VAL A 7 -6.27 14.56 -5.80
CA VAL A 7 -6.27 13.23 -5.16
C VAL A 7 -5.80 12.16 -6.16
N ARG A 8 -6.21 12.27 -7.42
CA ARG A 8 -5.75 11.35 -8.47
C ARG A 8 -4.23 11.43 -8.64
N ASN A 9 -3.66 12.64 -8.59
CA ASN A 9 -2.21 12.81 -8.64
C ASN A 9 -1.53 12.20 -7.40
N ALA A 10 -2.11 12.35 -6.22
CA ALA A 10 -1.61 11.71 -5.00
C ALA A 10 -1.65 10.18 -5.12
N SER A 11 -2.72 9.64 -5.69
CA SER A 11 -2.83 8.21 -5.97
C SER A 11 -1.74 7.74 -6.93
N ASN A 12 -1.49 8.48 -8.00
CA ASN A 12 -0.42 8.15 -8.95
C ASN A 12 0.94 8.10 -8.25
N GLN A 13 1.20 9.03 -7.32
CA GLN A 13 2.43 9.05 -6.53
C GLN A 13 2.50 7.83 -5.60
N PHE A 14 1.39 7.45 -4.98
CA PHE A 14 1.34 6.29 -4.11
C PHE A 14 1.65 5.01 -4.88
N TYR A 15 1.03 4.79 -6.03
CA TYR A 15 1.27 3.58 -6.82
C TYR A 15 2.67 3.57 -7.45
N ALA A 16 3.23 4.72 -7.78
CA ALA A 16 4.65 4.81 -8.17
C ALA A 16 5.57 4.42 -7.01
N ALA A 17 5.24 4.85 -5.78
CA ALA A 17 5.98 4.47 -4.58
C ALA A 17 5.85 2.98 -4.27
N LEU A 18 4.66 2.39 -4.46
CA LEU A 18 4.46 0.95 -4.32
C LEU A 18 5.30 0.16 -5.32
N ASN A 19 5.43 0.65 -6.55
CA ASN A 19 6.30 0.01 -7.54
C ASN A 19 7.76 0.00 -7.11
N LYS A 20 8.23 1.08 -6.48
CA LYS A 20 9.58 1.11 -5.89
C LYS A 20 9.69 0.15 -4.71
N MET A 21 8.68 0.10 -3.87
CA MET A 21 8.65 -0.80 -2.70
C MET A 21 8.75 -2.26 -3.12
N THR A 22 8.02 -2.67 -4.17
CA THR A 22 8.09 -4.04 -4.70
C THR A 22 9.42 -4.35 -5.40
N ASN A 23 10.33 -3.38 -5.48
CA ASN A 23 11.68 -3.52 -6.01
C ASN A 23 12.75 -3.16 -4.98
N GLY A 24 12.41 -3.17 -3.71
CA GLY A 24 13.36 -3.05 -2.61
C GLY A 24 13.48 -1.69 -1.95
N ASP A 25 12.70 -0.70 -2.36
CA ASP A 25 12.82 0.67 -1.85
C ASP A 25 11.46 1.21 -1.39
N ALA A 26 11.26 1.30 -0.07
CA ALA A 26 10.04 1.84 0.53
C ALA A 26 10.10 3.35 0.79
N GLN A 27 11.23 4.01 0.55
CA GLN A 27 11.46 5.39 0.99
C GLN A 27 10.42 6.37 0.44
N SER A 28 10.00 6.23 -0.81
CA SER A 28 9.03 7.13 -1.44
C SER A 28 7.65 7.08 -0.78
N LEU A 29 7.30 5.99 -0.10
CA LEU A 29 6.04 5.88 0.62
C LEU A 29 5.96 6.88 1.78
N SER A 30 7.10 7.22 2.37
CA SER A 30 7.17 8.24 3.43
C SER A 30 6.67 9.61 2.96
N ASP A 31 6.83 9.92 1.69
CA ASP A 31 6.45 11.22 1.14
C ASP A 31 4.93 11.36 0.91
N ILE A 32 4.24 10.25 0.67
CA ILE A 32 2.80 10.28 0.37
C ILE A 32 1.92 9.94 1.58
N TRP A 33 2.47 9.32 2.60
CA TRP A 33 1.74 9.00 3.82
C TRP A 33 1.79 10.15 4.82
N SER A 34 0.69 10.37 5.54
CA SER A 34 0.70 11.19 6.76
C SER A 34 1.51 10.47 7.83
N HIS A 35 2.28 11.21 8.62
CA HIS A 35 3.09 10.66 9.72
C HIS A 35 2.38 10.77 11.07
N ASP A 36 1.07 10.88 11.06
CA ASP A 36 0.25 11.01 12.26
C ASP A 36 0.22 9.69 13.05
N SER A 37 0.00 9.81 14.36
CA SER A 37 -0.12 8.65 15.25
C SER A 37 -1.41 7.84 15.03
N ALA A 38 -2.35 8.35 14.24
CA ALA A 38 -3.63 7.70 13.97
C ALA A 38 -3.75 7.15 12.54
N VAL A 39 -2.68 7.18 11.74
CA VAL A 39 -2.72 6.52 10.42
C VAL A 39 -2.80 5.00 10.61
N THR A 40 -3.45 4.33 9.66
CA THR A 40 -3.72 2.89 9.77
C THR A 40 -3.50 2.18 8.47
N THR A 41 -3.14 0.91 8.53
CA THR A 41 -3.08 0.05 7.36
C THR A 41 -3.50 -1.38 7.69
N MET A 42 -4.12 -2.03 6.72
CA MET A 42 -4.46 -3.44 6.75
C MET A 42 -4.00 -4.06 5.44
N HIS A 43 -2.91 -4.80 5.51
CA HIS A 43 -2.25 -5.35 4.33
C HIS A 43 -2.92 -6.65 3.84
N PRO A 44 -2.67 -7.05 2.58
CA PRO A 44 -3.25 -8.28 2.03
C PRO A 44 -2.74 -9.55 2.69
N ILE A 45 -1.76 -9.44 3.57
CA ILE A 45 -1.25 -10.57 4.37
C ILE A 45 -1.93 -10.70 5.73
N GLY A 46 -2.87 -9.82 6.03
CA GLY A 46 -3.53 -9.74 7.33
C GLY A 46 -2.90 -8.70 8.23
N GLY A 47 -3.39 -8.64 9.46
CA GLY A 47 -2.91 -7.70 10.46
C GLY A 47 -3.55 -6.33 10.36
N ARG A 48 -3.26 -5.51 11.36
CA ARG A 48 -3.76 -4.15 11.48
C ARG A 48 -2.69 -3.33 12.21
N GLN A 49 -2.20 -2.29 11.56
CA GLN A 49 -1.21 -1.40 12.13
C GLN A 49 -1.83 -0.03 12.41
N VAL A 50 -1.47 0.58 13.54
CA VAL A 50 -1.91 1.91 13.95
C VAL A 50 -0.69 2.75 14.27
N GLY A 51 -0.63 3.95 13.69
CA GLY A 51 0.46 4.90 13.87
C GLY A 51 1.54 4.76 12.81
N TRP A 52 2.16 5.90 12.47
CA TRP A 52 3.13 5.95 11.38
C TRP A 52 4.32 5.00 11.61
N LYS A 53 4.80 4.89 12.84
CA LYS A 53 5.94 4.02 13.14
C LYS A 53 5.66 2.57 12.73
N ASP A 54 4.51 2.03 13.16
CA ASP A 54 4.14 0.65 12.86
C ASP A 54 3.80 0.45 11.38
N VAL A 55 3.11 1.43 10.78
CA VAL A 55 2.80 1.41 9.35
C VAL A 55 4.07 1.39 8.52
N TRP A 56 5.02 2.29 8.84
CA TRP A 56 6.30 2.37 8.13
C TRP A 56 7.09 1.06 8.23
N GLU A 57 7.15 0.47 9.42
CA GLU A 57 7.88 -0.79 9.63
C GLU A 57 7.36 -1.90 8.71
N THR A 58 6.05 -1.98 8.49
CA THR A 58 5.49 -3.02 7.60
C THR A 58 5.87 -2.78 6.14
N TRP A 59 5.84 -1.53 5.68
CA TRP A 59 6.26 -1.19 4.32
C TRP A 59 7.75 -1.48 4.12
N ASP A 60 8.57 -1.09 5.08
CA ASP A 60 10.03 -1.27 5.01
C ASP A 60 10.41 -2.75 5.04
N GLN A 61 9.79 -3.53 5.91
CA GLN A 61 10.01 -4.98 5.96
C GLN A 61 9.62 -5.66 4.65
N THR A 62 8.51 -5.26 4.06
CA THR A 62 8.08 -5.80 2.76
C THR A 62 9.09 -5.47 1.68
N ALA A 63 9.58 -4.23 1.64
CA ALA A 63 10.58 -3.81 0.67
C ALA A 63 11.86 -4.64 0.74
N HIS A 64 12.28 -5.04 1.95
CA HIS A 64 13.49 -5.82 2.14
C HIS A 64 13.42 -7.22 1.51
N VAL A 65 12.22 -7.76 1.31
CA VAL A 65 12.04 -9.11 0.75
C VAL A 65 11.38 -9.10 -0.63
N ALA A 66 10.97 -7.93 -1.13
CA ALA A 66 10.27 -7.80 -2.40
C ALA A 66 11.23 -7.46 -3.54
N SER A 67 10.98 -8.03 -4.71
CA SER A 67 11.74 -7.76 -5.93
C SER A 67 10.89 -8.00 -7.18
N GLU A 68 11.36 -7.49 -8.31
CA GLU A 68 10.80 -7.70 -9.64
C GLU A 68 9.30 -7.42 -9.70
N GLY A 69 8.89 -6.30 -9.09
CA GLY A 69 7.50 -6.04 -8.83
C GLY A 69 6.87 -4.92 -9.64
N GLN A 70 5.55 -5.05 -9.78
CA GLN A 70 4.68 -4.02 -10.32
C GLN A 70 3.32 -4.13 -9.66
N VAL A 71 2.75 -2.98 -9.28
CA VAL A 71 1.38 -2.86 -8.76
C VAL A 71 0.66 -1.80 -9.59
N LYS A 72 -0.53 -2.14 -10.10
CA LYS A 72 -1.37 -1.20 -10.85
C LYS A 72 -2.75 -1.14 -10.23
N LEU A 73 -3.28 0.08 -10.11
CA LEU A 73 -4.66 0.29 -9.70
C LEU A 73 -5.56 0.33 -10.93
N GLN A 74 -6.62 -0.47 -10.92
CA GLN A 74 -7.66 -0.51 -11.94
C GLN A 74 -9.02 -0.20 -11.31
N ASP A 75 -10.01 0.17 -12.14
CA ASP A 75 -11.37 0.47 -11.72
C ASP A 75 -11.44 1.54 -10.62
N GLN A 76 -10.62 2.57 -10.78
CA GLN A 76 -10.46 3.64 -9.80
C GLN A 76 -11.72 4.50 -9.67
N PHE A 77 -12.19 4.68 -8.45
CA PHE A 77 -13.24 5.63 -8.10
C PHE A 77 -12.74 6.52 -6.95
N ILE A 78 -12.86 7.83 -7.10
CA ILE A 78 -12.43 8.81 -6.11
C ILE A 78 -13.61 9.69 -5.72
N ARG A 79 -13.80 9.91 -4.41
CA ARG A 79 -14.75 10.90 -3.90
C ARG A 79 -14.07 11.80 -2.88
N VAL A 80 -14.25 13.11 -3.09
CA VAL A 80 -13.69 14.14 -2.18
C VAL A 80 -14.82 14.72 -1.34
N ILE A 81 -14.59 14.82 -0.03
CA ILE A 81 -15.54 15.38 0.94
C ILE A 81 -14.75 16.35 1.81
N GLY A 82 -14.72 17.65 1.44
CA GLY A 82 -13.91 18.65 2.13
C GLY A 82 -12.43 18.30 2.05
N ASP A 83 -11.77 18.14 3.20
CA ASP A 83 -10.34 17.80 3.29
C ASP A 83 -10.08 16.30 3.39
N ILE A 84 -11.12 15.49 3.21
CA ILE A 84 -11.01 14.02 3.19
C ILE A 84 -11.41 13.51 1.81
N ALA A 85 -10.73 12.48 1.35
CA ALA A 85 -11.12 11.77 0.13
C ALA A 85 -10.95 10.27 0.33
N TYR A 86 -11.81 9.49 -0.32
CA TYR A 86 -11.57 8.06 -0.40
C TYR A 86 -11.43 7.63 -1.86
N GLU A 87 -10.65 6.59 -2.03
CA GLU A 87 -10.40 5.95 -3.31
C GLU A 87 -10.63 4.48 -3.16
N ILE A 88 -11.39 3.90 -4.08
CA ILE A 88 -11.54 2.45 -4.16
C ILE A 88 -11.13 1.99 -5.54
N GLY A 89 -10.70 0.75 -5.63
CA GLY A 89 -10.29 0.14 -6.88
C GLY A 89 -9.84 -1.28 -6.69
N VAL A 90 -9.16 -1.80 -7.70
CA VAL A 90 -8.59 -3.15 -7.71
C VAL A 90 -7.10 -3.03 -7.98
N GLU A 91 -6.29 -3.56 -7.08
CA GLU A 91 -4.84 -3.64 -7.27
C GLU A 91 -4.49 -4.95 -7.96
N ASN A 92 -3.83 -4.84 -9.10
CA ASN A 92 -3.20 -5.97 -9.78
C ASN A 92 -1.71 -5.92 -9.48
N ALA A 93 -1.22 -6.94 -8.80
CA ALA A 93 0.17 -6.98 -8.35
C ALA A 93 0.86 -8.24 -8.84
N GLY A 94 2.12 -8.08 -9.22
CA GLY A 94 3.01 -9.20 -9.52
C GLY A 94 4.40 -8.84 -9.01
N PHE A 95 4.96 -9.64 -8.12
CA PHE A 95 6.31 -9.42 -7.59
C PHE A 95 6.82 -10.71 -6.96
N ARG A 96 8.06 -10.68 -6.49
CA ARG A 96 8.64 -11.81 -5.74
C ARG A 96 8.79 -11.42 -4.28
N ILE A 97 8.47 -12.36 -3.39
CA ILE A 97 8.74 -12.26 -1.95
C ILE A 97 9.76 -13.32 -1.62
N ALA A 98 10.95 -12.88 -1.19
CA ALA A 98 12.09 -13.78 -0.91
C ALA A 98 12.32 -14.77 -2.06
N GLY A 99 12.23 -14.29 -3.30
CA GLY A 99 12.43 -15.09 -4.51
C GLY A 99 11.21 -15.89 -4.99
N GLN A 100 10.13 -15.93 -4.22
CA GLN A 100 8.90 -16.65 -4.56
C GLN A 100 7.95 -15.73 -5.34
N LYS A 101 7.54 -16.15 -6.53
CA LYS A 101 6.64 -15.35 -7.37
C LYS A 101 5.23 -15.29 -6.78
N VAL A 102 4.68 -14.08 -6.69
CA VAL A 102 3.31 -13.83 -6.25
C VAL A 102 2.61 -12.99 -7.30
N THR A 103 1.39 -13.38 -7.66
CA THR A 103 0.48 -12.56 -8.46
C THR A 103 -0.84 -12.51 -7.71
N ASP A 104 -1.42 -11.33 -7.60
CA ASP A 104 -2.73 -11.19 -6.98
C ASP A 104 -3.55 -10.08 -7.61
N GLN A 105 -4.84 -10.13 -7.28
CA GLN A 105 -5.80 -9.10 -7.62
C GLN A 105 -6.69 -8.92 -6.40
N VAL A 106 -6.56 -7.77 -5.74
CA VAL A 106 -7.28 -7.49 -4.50
C VAL A 106 -8.00 -6.15 -4.59
N ARG A 107 -9.16 -6.07 -3.92
CA ARG A 107 -9.86 -4.80 -3.80
C ARG A 107 -9.16 -3.96 -2.76
N VAL A 108 -9.18 -2.64 -2.96
CA VAL A 108 -8.46 -1.71 -2.09
C VAL A 108 -9.32 -0.50 -1.77
N THR A 109 -9.13 0.04 -0.57
CA THR A 109 -9.64 1.36 -0.16
C THR A 109 -8.46 2.16 0.38
N ASN A 110 -8.28 3.36 -0.16
CA ASN A 110 -7.32 4.35 0.35
C ASN A 110 -8.08 5.57 0.81
N ILE A 111 -7.73 6.09 1.99
CA ILE A 111 -8.31 7.34 2.50
C ILE A 111 -7.19 8.38 2.57
N TYR A 112 -7.49 9.56 2.05
CA TYR A 112 -6.56 10.71 1.99
C TYR A 112 -7.10 11.84 2.85
N GLN A 113 -6.18 12.60 3.43
CA GLN A 113 -6.50 13.84 4.13
C GLN A 113 -5.59 14.94 3.61
N LYS A 114 -6.16 16.14 3.41
CA LYS A 114 -5.37 17.30 2.97
C LYS A 114 -4.66 17.89 4.20
N GLU A 115 -3.35 17.89 4.15
CA GLU A 115 -2.46 18.42 5.20
C GLU A 115 -1.50 19.44 4.59
N GLY A 116 -1.55 20.68 5.06
CA GLY A 116 -0.65 21.73 4.56
C GLY A 116 -0.72 21.90 3.04
N GLY A 117 -1.91 21.78 2.46
CA GLY A 117 -2.14 21.91 1.03
C GLY A 117 -1.82 20.67 0.22
N LYS A 118 -1.42 19.56 0.85
CA LYS A 118 -1.08 18.31 0.17
C LYS A 118 -1.96 17.16 0.65
N TRP A 119 -2.38 16.29 -0.28
CA TRP A 119 -3.13 15.10 0.05
C TRP A 119 -2.19 13.99 0.51
N LYS A 120 -2.43 13.45 1.71
CA LYS A 120 -1.63 12.38 2.31
C LYS A 120 -2.53 11.20 2.64
N ILE A 121 -2.01 9.99 2.52
CA ILE A 121 -2.74 8.79 2.90
C ILE A 121 -2.80 8.68 4.41
N ILE A 122 -3.99 8.41 4.94
CA ILE A 122 -4.21 8.17 6.37
C ILE A 122 -4.71 6.76 6.64
N HIS A 123 -5.15 6.04 5.61
CA HIS A 123 -5.62 4.66 5.72
C HIS A 123 -5.47 3.93 4.40
N HIS A 124 -5.01 2.70 4.47
CA HIS A 124 -4.91 1.77 3.34
C HIS A 124 -5.43 0.40 3.78
N HIS A 125 -6.34 -0.17 3.02
CA HIS A 125 -6.92 -1.48 3.35
C HIS A 125 -7.15 -2.26 2.06
N SER A 126 -6.61 -3.46 1.99
CA SER A 126 -6.85 -4.36 0.86
C SER A 126 -7.43 -5.70 1.33
N ASP A 127 -8.12 -6.39 0.42
CA ASP A 127 -8.56 -7.77 0.66
C ASP A 127 -7.33 -8.64 0.98
N ILE A 128 -7.57 -9.72 1.72
CA ILE A 128 -6.55 -10.74 1.93
C ILE A 128 -6.18 -11.38 0.58
N SER A 129 -4.88 -11.53 0.33
CA SER A 129 -4.35 -12.25 -0.83
C SER A 129 -3.97 -13.67 -0.42
N PRO A 130 -4.72 -14.71 -0.81
CA PRO A 130 -4.35 -16.08 -0.49
C PRO A 130 -2.96 -16.47 -1.01
N ALA A 131 -2.57 -15.94 -2.18
CA ALA A 131 -1.24 -16.21 -2.75
C ALA A 131 -0.11 -15.67 -1.88
N MET A 132 -0.25 -14.44 -1.36
CA MET A 132 0.75 -13.86 -0.45
C MET A 132 0.81 -14.59 0.88
N VAL A 133 -0.36 -14.92 1.45
CA VAL A 133 -0.45 -15.65 2.72
C VAL A 133 0.22 -17.00 2.58
N GLU A 134 0.01 -17.71 1.47
CA GLU A 134 0.63 -19.01 1.21
C GLU A 134 2.16 -18.91 1.18
N VAL A 135 2.71 -17.91 0.48
CA VAL A 135 4.16 -17.72 0.40
C VAL A 135 4.74 -17.43 1.77
N LEU A 136 4.11 -16.56 2.56
CA LEU A 136 4.57 -16.24 3.91
C LEU A 136 4.53 -17.45 4.84
N ASN A 137 3.48 -18.28 4.74
CA ASN A 137 3.40 -19.51 5.52
C ASN A 137 4.52 -20.48 5.18
N LYS A 138 4.88 -20.61 3.90
CA LYS A 138 6.02 -21.42 3.47
C LYS A 138 7.34 -20.93 4.05
N LEU A 139 7.54 -19.60 4.05
CA LEU A 139 8.75 -19.00 4.61
C LEU A 139 8.85 -19.23 6.11
N GLN A 140 7.73 -19.14 6.85
CA GLN A 140 7.71 -19.41 8.28
C GLN A 140 8.01 -20.87 8.61
N LYS A 141 7.49 -21.80 7.82
CA LYS A 141 7.79 -23.23 7.98
C LYS A 141 9.27 -23.52 7.81
N HIS A 142 9.93 -22.87 6.84
CA HIS A 142 11.37 -23.00 6.65
C HIS A 142 12.18 -22.48 7.83
N LYS A 143 11.71 -21.42 8.49
CA LYS A 143 12.38 -20.85 9.67
C LYS A 143 12.19 -21.70 10.93
N SER A 144 11.12 -22.50 10.98
CA SER A 144 10.79 -23.37 12.12
C SER A 144 11.56 -24.69 12.12
N ASN A 145 12.20 -25.01 11.03
CA ASN A 145 13.01 -26.22 10.86
C ASN A 145 14.51 -25.85 10.90
#